data_a579d6f2e03c54c1bfd15330a4497086
#
_entry.id   a579d6f2e03c54c1bfd15330a4497086
#
_cell.length_a   1.000
_cell.length_b   1.000
_cell.length_c   1.000
_cell.angle_alpha   90.00
_cell.angle_beta   90.00
_cell.angle_gamma   90.00
#
_symmetry.space_group_name_H-M   'P 1'
#
loop_
_entity.id
_entity.type
_entity.pdbx_description
1 polymer ?
#
loop_
_entity_poly.entity_id
_entity_poly.type
_entity_poly.pdbx_seq_one_letter_code
_entity_poly.pdbx_strand_id
1 'polypeptide(L)'
;MRFLHTMIRVGDLDKSIKFYTEVLGLKLHRQTDYPDGKFTLAFLGYGGDTEPFLELTYNWDTDKYDLGNAYGHMAFGVEDIYAACEKINELEGKVVRPPGPMKHGTTVIAFVEDPDSYRVELIERKGKSAGY
;
A
#
# COMPACT_ATOMS: atom_id res chain seq x y z
N MET A 1 -17.63 2.35 -17.69
CA MET A 1 -16.17 2.59 -17.45
C MET A 1 -15.93 2.50 -15.95
N ARG A 2 -14.83 1.89 -15.52
CA ARG A 2 -14.48 1.82 -14.10
C ARG A 2 -12.97 1.75 -13.93
N PHE A 3 -12.47 2.19 -12.78
CA PHE A 3 -11.07 2.08 -12.43
C PHE A 3 -10.75 0.64 -11.98
N LEU A 4 -9.78 -0.02 -12.62
CA LEU A 4 -9.49 -1.44 -12.37
C LEU A 4 -8.40 -1.64 -11.33
N HIS A 5 -7.26 -1.01 -11.50
CA HIS A 5 -6.15 -1.18 -10.54
C HIS A 5 -5.11 -0.06 -10.68
N THR A 6 -4.34 0.10 -9.63
CA THR A 6 -3.06 0.80 -9.65
C THR A 6 -1.97 -0.25 -9.54
N MET A 7 -0.94 -0.18 -10.38
CA MET A 7 0.17 -1.12 -10.36
C MET A 7 1.43 -0.45 -9.82
N ILE A 8 2.10 -1.15 -8.92
CA ILE A 8 3.45 -0.78 -8.48
C ILE A 8 4.40 -1.97 -8.65
N ARG A 9 5.67 -1.68 -8.91
CA ARG A 9 6.71 -2.71 -9.02
C ARG A 9 7.37 -2.88 -7.67
N VAL A 10 7.58 -4.14 -7.27
CA VAL A 10 8.12 -4.50 -5.96
C VAL A 10 9.35 -5.37 -6.11
N GLY A 11 10.31 -5.19 -5.20
CA GLY A 11 11.57 -5.94 -5.22
C GLY A 11 11.49 -7.28 -4.51
N ASP A 12 10.56 -7.43 -3.56
CA ASP A 12 10.32 -8.67 -2.82
C ASP A 12 8.82 -8.83 -2.64
N LEU A 13 8.24 -9.74 -3.42
CA LEU A 13 6.78 -9.89 -3.46
C LEU A 13 6.20 -10.33 -2.12
N ASP A 14 6.85 -11.28 -1.45
CA ASP A 14 6.33 -11.80 -0.17
C ASP A 14 6.33 -10.72 0.92
N LYS A 15 7.37 -9.91 0.99
CA LYS A 15 7.42 -8.78 1.94
C LYS A 15 6.34 -7.76 1.65
N SER A 16 6.11 -7.44 0.39
CA SER A 16 5.09 -6.46 0.00
C SER A 16 3.69 -6.99 0.26
N ILE A 17 3.40 -8.24 -0.09
CA ILE A 17 2.12 -8.87 0.23
C ILE A 17 1.89 -8.83 1.74
N LYS A 18 2.89 -9.20 2.53
CA LYS A 18 2.79 -9.19 3.99
C LYS A 18 2.49 -7.80 4.54
N PHE A 19 3.18 -6.77 4.03
CA PHE A 19 2.92 -5.39 4.43
C PHE A 19 1.47 -4.97 4.15
N TYR A 20 1.00 -5.15 2.92
CA TYR A 20 -0.33 -4.68 2.53
C TYR A 20 -1.46 -5.52 3.14
N THR A 21 -1.24 -6.79 3.41
CA THR A 21 -2.26 -7.62 4.05
C THR A 21 -2.27 -7.50 5.57
N GLU A 22 -1.13 -7.56 6.22
CA GLU A 22 -1.07 -7.53 7.68
C GLU A 22 -1.22 -6.15 8.28
N VAL A 23 -0.71 -5.10 7.62
CA VAL A 23 -0.85 -3.73 8.13
C VAL A 23 -2.16 -3.10 7.66
N LEU A 24 -2.42 -3.15 6.35
CA LEU A 24 -3.51 -2.40 5.74
C LEU A 24 -4.77 -3.24 5.52
N GLY A 25 -4.73 -4.53 5.85
CA GLY A 25 -5.89 -5.39 5.82
C GLY A 25 -6.39 -5.77 4.43
N LEU A 26 -5.62 -5.52 3.38
CA LEU A 26 -5.96 -5.99 2.04
C LEU A 26 -5.93 -7.52 2.01
N LYS A 27 -6.65 -8.10 1.08
CA LYS A 27 -6.68 -9.55 0.85
C LYS A 27 -6.04 -9.86 -0.49
N LEU A 28 -5.22 -10.90 -0.52
CA LEU A 28 -4.67 -11.41 -1.75
C LEU A 28 -5.76 -12.19 -2.50
N HIS A 29 -6.21 -11.65 -3.64
CA HIS A 29 -7.23 -12.27 -4.46
C HIS A 29 -6.66 -13.25 -5.47
N ARG A 30 -5.51 -12.93 -6.06
CA ARG A 30 -4.89 -13.76 -7.08
C ARG A 30 -3.39 -13.49 -7.15
N GLN A 31 -2.62 -14.56 -7.37
CA GLN A 31 -1.20 -14.48 -7.63
C GLN A 31 -0.89 -15.43 -8.78
N THR A 32 -0.25 -14.94 -9.83
CA THR A 32 0.01 -15.71 -11.04
C THR A 32 1.41 -15.48 -11.52
N ASP A 33 2.12 -16.57 -11.82
CA ASP A 33 3.44 -16.52 -12.45
C ASP A 33 3.31 -16.51 -13.98
N TYR A 34 4.17 -15.72 -14.61
CA TYR A 34 4.28 -15.65 -16.06
C TYR A 34 5.73 -15.97 -16.46
N PRO A 35 6.08 -17.27 -16.58
CA PRO A 35 7.48 -17.68 -16.79
C PRO A 35 8.10 -17.15 -18.07
N ASP A 36 7.32 -17.05 -19.15
CA ASP A 36 7.82 -16.53 -20.42
C ASP A 36 8.25 -15.07 -20.33
N GLY A 37 7.55 -14.29 -19.52
CA GLY A 37 7.89 -12.88 -19.26
C GLY A 37 8.76 -12.67 -18.02
N LYS A 38 9.00 -13.73 -17.25
CA LYS A 38 9.77 -13.70 -16.00
C LYS A 38 9.23 -12.67 -15.00
N PHE A 39 7.94 -12.72 -14.75
CA PHE A 39 7.32 -11.87 -13.73
C PHE A 39 6.16 -12.59 -13.05
N THR A 40 5.81 -12.10 -11.86
CA THR A 40 4.67 -12.55 -11.08
C THR A 40 3.79 -11.35 -10.77
N LEU A 41 2.48 -11.53 -10.90
CA LEU A 41 1.49 -10.53 -10.53
C LEU A 41 0.73 -10.98 -9.28
N ALA A 42 0.48 -10.04 -8.38
CA ALA A 42 -0.41 -10.25 -7.24
C ALA A 42 -1.44 -9.13 -7.19
N PHE A 43 -2.72 -9.49 -7.03
CA PHE A 43 -3.81 -8.54 -6.94
C PHE A 43 -4.38 -8.56 -5.53
N LEU A 44 -4.36 -7.40 -4.87
CA LEU A 44 -4.82 -7.23 -3.50
C LEU A 44 -5.97 -6.22 -3.47
N GLY A 45 -6.96 -6.46 -2.61
CA GLY A 45 -8.10 -5.56 -2.47
C GLY A 45 -8.93 -5.90 -1.25
N TYR A 46 -9.99 -5.10 -1.01
CA TYR A 46 -10.88 -5.30 0.12
C TYR A 46 -12.11 -6.16 -0.21
N GLY A 47 -12.32 -6.48 -1.50
CA GLY A 47 -13.27 -7.50 -1.92
C GLY A 47 -14.61 -7.04 -2.47
N GLY A 48 -14.81 -5.77 -2.74
CA GLY A 48 -16.01 -5.31 -3.43
C GLY A 48 -15.94 -5.57 -4.94
N ASP A 49 -17.06 -5.93 -5.56
CA ASP A 49 -17.11 -6.25 -7.00
C ASP A 49 -16.70 -5.08 -7.91
N THR A 50 -16.83 -3.86 -7.43
CA THR A 50 -16.52 -2.65 -8.19
C THR A 50 -15.30 -1.91 -7.64
N GLU A 51 -14.69 -2.38 -6.57
CA GLU A 51 -13.53 -1.74 -5.99
C GLU A 51 -12.27 -2.04 -6.80
N PRO A 52 -11.39 -1.05 -6.99
CA PRO A 52 -10.13 -1.28 -7.67
C PRO A 52 -9.18 -2.12 -6.83
N PHE A 53 -8.24 -2.76 -7.51
CA PHE A 53 -7.17 -3.52 -6.87
C PHE A 53 -5.89 -2.71 -6.78
N LEU A 54 -5.03 -3.10 -5.85
CA LEU A 54 -3.61 -2.83 -5.90
C LEU A 54 -2.95 -4.03 -6.59
N GLU A 55 -2.29 -3.78 -7.73
CA GLU A 55 -1.54 -4.81 -8.44
C GLU A 55 -0.06 -4.66 -8.10
N LEU A 56 0.52 -5.72 -7.56
CA LEU A 56 1.96 -5.80 -7.32
C LEU A 56 2.60 -6.58 -8.45
N THR A 57 3.59 -6.00 -9.11
CA THR A 57 4.37 -6.67 -10.14
C THR A 57 5.77 -6.95 -9.62
N TYR A 58 6.13 -8.23 -9.55
CA TYR A 58 7.49 -8.64 -9.26
C TYR A 58 8.15 -9.12 -10.55
N ASN A 59 9.13 -8.38 -11.04
CA ASN A 59 9.98 -8.81 -12.14
C ASN A 59 11.12 -9.66 -11.57
N TRP A 60 11.21 -10.90 -12.01
CA TRP A 60 12.17 -11.85 -11.48
C TRP A 60 13.60 -11.29 -11.62
N ASP A 61 14.43 -11.51 -10.61
CA ASP A 61 15.81 -11.04 -10.53
C ASP A 61 15.98 -9.51 -10.46
N THR A 62 14.90 -8.76 -10.22
CA THR A 62 14.94 -7.31 -10.02
C THR A 62 14.46 -6.96 -8.63
N ASP A 63 15.35 -6.50 -7.76
CA ASP A 63 15.03 -6.22 -6.37
C ASP A 63 15.02 -4.73 -6.01
N LYS A 64 15.36 -3.86 -6.96
CA LYS A 64 15.42 -2.40 -6.74
C LYS A 64 14.91 -1.62 -7.92
N TYR A 65 14.26 -0.50 -7.61
CA TYR A 65 13.74 0.45 -8.60
C TYR A 65 14.09 1.88 -8.20
N ASP A 66 14.27 2.72 -9.20
CA ASP A 66 14.36 4.17 -9.00
C ASP A 66 12.94 4.74 -9.07
N LEU A 67 12.42 5.21 -7.94
CA LEU A 67 11.07 5.75 -7.88
C LEU A 67 10.97 7.16 -8.47
N GLY A 68 12.09 7.86 -8.59
CA GLY A 68 12.09 9.23 -9.09
C GLY A 68 11.35 10.19 -8.16
N ASN A 69 10.84 11.28 -8.72
CA ASN A 69 10.13 12.31 -7.95
C ASN A 69 8.72 12.60 -8.47
N ALA A 70 8.21 11.78 -9.38
CA ALA A 70 6.88 11.99 -9.95
C ALA A 70 5.78 11.24 -9.18
N TYR A 71 6.13 10.15 -8.50
CA TYR A 71 5.16 9.40 -7.71
C TYR A 71 4.85 10.17 -6.41
N GLY A 72 3.57 10.34 -6.12
CA GLY A 72 3.12 10.92 -4.85
C GLY A 72 2.94 9.84 -3.80
N HIS A 73 1.71 9.45 -3.55
CA HIS A 73 1.38 8.44 -2.55
C HIS A 73 0.02 7.78 -2.88
N MET A 74 -0.20 6.62 -2.27
CA MET A 74 -1.53 6.03 -2.14
C MET A 74 -2.05 6.34 -0.74
N ALA A 75 -3.36 6.55 -0.59
CA ALA A 75 -3.96 6.81 0.70
C ALA A 75 -4.87 5.66 1.13
N PHE A 76 -4.78 5.29 2.40
CA PHE A 76 -5.61 4.25 3.00
C PHE A 76 -6.30 4.79 4.25
N GLY A 77 -7.60 4.52 4.36
CA GLY A 77 -8.33 4.79 5.58
C GLY A 77 -8.07 3.70 6.62
N VAL A 78 -7.72 4.08 7.83
CA VAL A 78 -7.45 3.14 8.93
C VAL A 78 -8.26 3.54 10.16
N GLU A 79 -8.69 2.56 10.96
CA GLU A 79 -9.46 2.85 12.17
C GLU A 79 -8.55 3.25 13.33
N ASP A 80 -7.44 2.54 13.52
CA ASP A 80 -6.46 2.82 14.57
C ASP A 80 -5.10 3.09 13.93
N ILE A 81 -4.84 4.37 13.69
CA ILE A 81 -3.62 4.81 13.00
C ILE A 81 -2.36 4.57 13.84
N TYR A 82 -2.48 4.61 15.16
CA TYR A 82 -1.35 4.37 16.05
C TYR A 82 -0.93 2.91 16.03
N ALA A 83 -1.90 1.99 16.09
CA ALA A 83 -1.64 0.55 15.98
C ALA A 83 -1.06 0.19 14.61
N ALA A 84 -1.56 0.80 13.54
CA ALA A 84 -1.03 0.58 12.20
C ALA A 84 0.44 0.99 12.10
N CYS A 85 0.80 2.14 12.65
CA CYS A 85 2.20 2.61 12.64
C CYS A 85 3.13 1.74 13.47
N GLU A 86 2.68 1.22 14.61
CA GLU A 86 3.48 0.26 15.40
C GLU A 86 3.77 -1.01 14.60
N LYS A 87 2.76 -1.54 13.91
CA LYS A 87 2.92 -2.75 13.11
C LYS A 87 3.84 -2.54 11.91
N ILE A 88 3.80 -1.36 11.30
CA ILE A 88 4.69 -0.99 10.20
C ILE A 88 6.15 -1.10 10.62
N ASN A 89 6.49 -0.64 11.83
CA ASN A 89 7.85 -0.74 12.34
C ASN A 89 8.32 -2.20 12.52
N GLU A 90 7.39 -3.14 12.70
CA GLU A 90 7.71 -4.57 12.83
C GLU A 90 7.88 -5.27 11.47
N LEU A 91 7.35 -4.70 10.37
CA LEU A 91 7.25 -5.36 9.07
C LEU A 91 8.08 -4.68 7.98
N GLU A 92 9.25 -4.19 8.33
CA GLU A 92 10.21 -3.57 7.40
C GLU A 92 9.67 -2.33 6.64
N GLY A 93 8.55 -1.78 7.09
CA GLY A 93 8.11 -0.47 6.66
C GLY A 93 8.73 0.62 7.52
N LYS A 94 8.46 1.86 7.19
CA LYS A 94 9.03 3.00 7.90
C LYS A 94 7.97 4.07 8.09
N VAL A 95 7.83 4.56 9.31
CA VAL A 95 7.00 5.73 9.60
C VAL A 95 7.84 6.98 9.33
N VAL A 96 7.45 7.77 8.33
CA VAL A 96 8.20 8.98 7.95
C VAL A 96 7.58 10.26 8.49
N ARG A 97 6.26 10.26 8.70
CA ARG A 97 5.57 11.33 9.42
C ARG A 97 4.64 10.68 10.44
N PRO A 98 4.95 10.77 11.75
CA PRO A 98 4.14 10.12 12.79
C PRO A 98 2.68 10.61 12.80
N PRO A 99 1.75 9.80 13.35
CA PRO A 99 0.35 10.21 13.44
C PRO A 99 0.18 11.54 14.17
N GLY A 100 -0.65 12.39 13.60
CA GLY A 100 -1.01 13.69 14.18
C GLY A 100 -1.97 14.41 13.25
N PRO A 101 -2.61 15.49 13.74
CA PRO A 101 -3.53 16.26 12.94
C PRO A 101 -2.86 16.82 11.68
N MET A 102 -3.59 16.84 10.56
CA MET A 102 -3.13 17.52 9.36
C MET A 102 -3.00 19.03 9.60
N LYS A 103 -2.15 19.70 8.81
CA LYS A 103 -1.76 21.11 9.04
C LYS A 103 -2.93 22.09 9.17
N HIS A 104 -3.99 21.89 8.41
CA HIS A 104 -5.14 22.79 8.36
C HIS A 104 -6.46 22.11 8.71
N GLY A 105 -6.42 21.12 9.63
CA GLY A 105 -7.60 20.39 10.02
C GLY A 105 -7.39 19.56 11.27
N THR A 106 -8.39 18.75 11.61
CA THR A 106 -8.37 17.90 12.80
C THR A 106 -8.19 16.42 12.48
N THR A 107 -8.30 16.04 11.21
CA THR A 107 -8.11 14.64 10.79
C THR A 107 -6.69 14.20 11.09
N VAL A 108 -6.56 13.05 11.76
CA VAL A 108 -5.24 12.48 12.07
C VAL A 108 -4.73 11.73 10.86
N ILE A 109 -3.52 12.06 10.43
CA ILE A 109 -2.85 11.43 9.30
C ILE A 109 -1.45 10.97 9.69
N ALA A 110 -0.90 10.06 8.90
CA ALA A 110 0.51 9.67 9.00
C ALA A 110 1.02 9.36 7.59
N PHE A 111 2.30 9.51 7.38
CA PHE A 111 2.95 9.04 6.16
C PHE A 111 3.93 7.94 6.51
N VAL A 112 3.85 6.85 5.76
CA VAL A 112 4.72 5.70 5.93
C VAL A 112 5.32 5.32 4.58
N GLU A 113 6.34 4.47 4.60
CA GLU A 113 6.90 3.84 3.40
C GLU A 113 6.73 2.35 3.49
N ASP A 114 6.35 1.74 2.37
CA ASP A 114 6.30 0.30 2.25
C ASP A 114 7.73 -0.29 2.10
N PRO A 115 7.91 -1.62 1.95
CA PRO A 115 9.23 -2.21 1.84
C PRO A 115 10.08 -1.71 0.66
N ASP A 116 9.47 -1.16 -0.38
CA ASP A 116 10.15 -0.59 -1.54
C ASP A 116 10.28 0.93 -1.48
N SER A 117 9.94 1.54 -0.35
CA SER A 117 9.93 2.99 -0.13
C SER A 117 8.83 3.75 -0.86
N TYR A 118 7.81 3.07 -1.36
CA TYR A 118 6.62 3.76 -1.85
C TYR A 118 5.92 4.44 -0.68
N ARG A 119 5.63 5.72 -0.86
CA ARG A 119 4.96 6.49 0.19
C ARG A 119 3.48 6.15 0.25
N VAL A 120 2.98 5.97 1.47
CA VAL A 120 1.58 5.67 1.77
C VAL A 120 1.10 6.65 2.82
N GLU A 121 -0.03 7.32 2.53
CA GLU A 121 -0.71 8.15 3.51
C GLU A 121 -1.74 7.30 4.27
N LEU A 122 -1.70 7.33 5.59
CA LEU A 122 -2.73 6.76 6.44
C LEU A 122 -3.62 7.88 6.93
N ILE A 123 -4.93 7.68 6.79
CA ILE A 123 -5.93 8.66 7.22
C ILE A 123 -6.84 7.96 8.23
N GLU A 124 -6.90 8.47 9.46
CA GLU A 124 -7.78 7.89 10.46
C GLU A 124 -9.23 8.12 10.08
N ARG A 125 -10.01 7.05 10.00
CA ARG A 125 -11.40 7.07 9.53
C ARG A 125 -12.30 6.35 10.51
N LYS A 126 -13.32 7.07 10.97
CA LYS A 126 -14.41 6.50 11.76
C LYS A 126 -15.73 6.51 10.99
N GLY A 127 -15.67 6.73 9.67
CA GLY A 127 -16.81 6.82 8.76
C GLY A 127 -16.43 6.47 7.33
N LYS A 128 -17.33 6.76 6.37
CA LYS A 128 -17.26 6.22 5.01
C LYS A 128 -16.87 7.21 3.91
N SER A 129 -16.47 8.43 4.21
CA SER A 129 -16.06 9.38 3.17
C SER A 129 -14.64 9.12 2.69
N ALA A 130 -14.37 9.42 1.41
CA ALA A 130 -13.03 9.34 0.83
C ALA A 130 -12.34 10.69 1.00
N GLY A 131 -11.15 10.75 1.53
CA GLY A 131 -10.41 11.98 1.76
C GLY A 131 -10.53 12.47 3.22
N TYR A 132 -10.22 13.71 3.43
CA TYR A 132 -10.05 14.27 4.79
C TYR A 132 -11.32 14.66 5.51
#